data_a04ccb5f39bb1e35aae2a818f7d49ac2
#
_entry.id   a04ccb5f39bb1e35aae2a818f7d49ac2
#
_cell.length_a   1.000
_cell.length_b   1.000
_cell.length_c   1.000
_cell.angle_alpha   90.00
_cell.angle_beta   90.00
_cell.angle_gamma   90.00
#
_symmetry.space_group_name_H-M   'P 1'
#
loop_
_entity.id
_entity.type
_entity.pdbx_description
1 polymer ?
#
loop_
_entity_poly.entity_id
_entity_poly.type
_entity_poly.pdbx_seq_one_letter_code
_entity_poly.pdbx_strand_id
1 'polypeptide(L)'
;MPRADFYRRIFTLPNGKLDLSGVDEIVTYATRGMEPYRGFPQFIEAAHLLQKARPKAHVVIAGDNRVAYGKQAPNGKTWKDLFMEKFPLDPARTHFVGSLPYGEYIKLLQCTKAHIYLTRPFVLSWSMLEAMSCGALVVASNTEPVQEVITDGINGLMVDFFKPDQMAATLDRVLAQPKQFDHIREKARATVVAKYDLAACLKHKLAWLSGLMNTRQRN
;
A
#
# COMPACT_ATOMS: atom_id res chain seq x y z
N MET A 1 -11.66 -6.68 13.69
CA MET A 1 -11.37 -5.23 13.83
C MET A 1 -12.59 -4.45 13.38
N PRO A 2 -13.01 -3.38 14.07
CA PRO A 2 -14.10 -2.55 13.59
C PRO A 2 -13.73 -1.97 12.22
N ARG A 3 -14.71 -1.93 11.31
CA ARG A 3 -14.55 -1.32 10.00
C ARG A 3 -14.26 0.18 10.16
N ALA A 4 -13.64 0.77 9.14
CA ALA A 4 -13.25 2.19 9.07
C ALA A 4 -14.37 3.20 9.39
N ASP A 5 -15.62 2.79 9.40
CA ASP A 5 -16.78 3.63 9.74
C ASP A 5 -16.77 4.11 11.20
N PHE A 6 -15.99 3.45 12.08
CA PHE A 6 -15.82 3.82 13.49
C PHE A 6 -14.73 4.87 13.73
N TYR A 7 -13.83 5.08 12.79
CA TYR A 7 -12.78 6.07 12.95
C TYR A 7 -13.18 7.38 12.28
N ARG A 8 -13.18 8.46 13.03
CA ARG A 8 -13.15 9.79 12.43
C ARG A 8 -11.94 9.80 11.49
N ARG A 9 -12.17 10.02 10.20
CA ARG A 9 -11.11 10.09 9.16
C ARG A 9 -10.29 11.38 9.29
N ILE A 10 -9.92 11.72 10.53
CA ILE A 10 -9.07 12.85 10.88
C ILE A 10 -7.74 12.28 11.35
N PHE A 11 -6.68 12.68 10.68
CA PHE A 11 -5.33 12.19 10.90
C PHE A 11 -4.46 13.27 11.50
N THR A 12 -3.67 12.91 12.51
CA THR A 12 -2.64 13.77 13.07
C THR A 12 -1.37 13.57 12.25
N LEU A 13 -0.94 14.63 11.57
CA LEU A 13 0.27 14.65 10.77
C LEU A 13 1.40 15.32 11.54
N PRO A 14 2.68 15.12 11.16
CA PRO A 14 3.81 15.83 11.76
C PRO A 14 3.64 17.37 11.71
N ASN A 15 2.99 17.89 10.68
CA ASN A 15 2.84 19.32 10.43
C ASN A 15 1.37 19.79 10.41
N GLY A 16 0.47 19.12 11.15
CA GLY A 16 -0.92 19.55 11.21
C GLY A 16 -1.92 18.41 11.26
N LYS A 17 -3.09 18.63 10.66
CA LYS A 17 -4.17 17.64 10.61
C LYS A 17 -4.68 17.51 9.18
N LEU A 18 -5.09 16.29 8.82
CA LEU A 18 -5.81 15.99 7.59
C LEU A 18 -7.19 15.47 7.95
N ASP A 19 -8.24 16.15 7.51
CA ASP A 19 -9.62 15.72 7.70
C ASP A 19 -10.18 15.18 6.39
N LEU A 20 -10.47 13.88 6.36
CA LEU A 20 -11.12 13.17 5.26
C LEU A 20 -12.49 12.62 5.66
N SER A 21 -13.15 13.18 6.70
CA SER A 21 -14.41 12.67 7.22
C SER A 21 -15.53 12.63 6.19
N GLY A 22 -15.53 13.57 5.23
CA GLY A 22 -16.49 13.63 4.12
C GLY A 22 -16.06 12.91 2.85
N VAL A 23 -14.92 12.20 2.86
CA VAL A 23 -14.35 11.58 1.67
C VAL A 23 -14.60 10.07 1.67
N ASP A 24 -15.30 9.57 0.65
CA ASP A 24 -15.57 8.14 0.51
C ASP A 24 -14.59 7.42 -0.42
N GLU A 25 -14.05 8.08 -1.42
CA GLU A 25 -13.15 7.52 -2.41
C GLU A 25 -11.69 7.80 -2.05
N ILE A 26 -11.15 7.02 -1.12
CA ILE A 26 -9.75 7.15 -0.67
C ILE A 26 -8.92 6.02 -1.26
N VAL A 27 -7.89 6.38 -2.01
CA VAL A 27 -6.81 5.49 -2.46
C VAL A 27 -5.54 5.84 -1.71
N THR A 28 -4.84 4.86 -1.20
CA THR A 28 -3.59 5.06 -0.46
C THR A 28 -2.40 4.41 -1.15
N TYR A 29 -1.27 5.05 -1.03
CA TYR A 29 0.04 4.52 -1.39
C TYR A 29 1.00 4.78 -0.24
N ALA A 30 1.74 3.78 0.19
CA ALA A 30 2.72 3.92 1.27
C ALA A 30 4.08 3.38 0.85
N THR A 31 5.12 4.16 1.08
CA THR A 31 6.48 3.81 0.70
C THR A 31 7.50 4.41 1.66
N ARG A 32 8.65 3.75 1.81
CA ARG A 32 9.77 4.32 2.58
C ARG A 32 10.44 5.48 1.87
N GLY A 33 10.39 5.50 0.54
CA GLY A 33 10.95 6.54 -0.30
C GLY A 33 10.20 6.64 -1.63
N MET A 34 9.96 7.86 -2.08
CA MET A 34 9.26 8.15 -3.34
C MET A 34 10.23 7.96 -4.51
N GLU A 35 10.33 6.73 -5.00
CA GLU A 35 11.34 6.32 -5.99
C GLU A 35 10.83 5.27 -6.99
N PRO A 36 11.53 5.05 -8.13
CA PRO A 36 11.11 4.11 -9.16
C PRO A 36 11.05 2.64 -8.72
N TYR A 37 11.92 2.20 -7.78
CA TYR A 37 11.89 0.80 -7.30
C TYR A 37 10.59 0.41 -6.61
N ARG A 38 9.94 1.38 -5.98
CA ARG A 38 8.64 1.22 -5.32
C ARG A 38 7.48 1.72 -6.16
N GLY A 39 7.72 1.97 -7.47
CA GLY A 39 6.67 2.31 -8.42
C GLY A 39 6.03 3.68 -8.20
N PHE A 40 6.71 4.61 -7.51
CA PHE A 40 6.17 5.94 -7.30
C PHE A 40 5.84 6.66 -8.63
N PRO A 41 6.70 6.61 -9.67
CA PRO A 41 6.38 7.15 -10.99
C PRO A 41 5.09 6.59 -11.59
N GLN A 42 4.95 5.26 -11.57
CA GLN A 42 3.79 4.57 -12.11
C GLN A 42 2.52 4.87 -11.33
N PHE A 43 2.66 5.00 -10.01
CA PHE A 43 1.55 5.39 -9.14
C PHE A 43 1.06 6.81 -9.42
N ILE A 44 1.96 7.80 -9.58
CA ILE A 44 1.58 9.18 -9.87
C ILE A 44 0.87 9.27 -11.23
N GLU A 45 1.35 8.58 -12.26
CA GLU A 45 0.67 8.50 -13.55
C GLU A 45 -0.72 7.88 -13.43
N ALA A 46 -0.85 6.75 -12.72
CA ALA A 46 -2.14 6.11 -12.48
C ALA A 46 -3.09 7.00 -11.66
N ALA A 47 -2.58 7.70 -10.65
CA ALA A 47 -3.36 8.65 -9.86
C ALA A 47 -3.87 9.84 -10.68
N HIS A 48 -3.04 10.34 -11.60
CA HIS A 48 -3.45 11.39 -12.54
C HIS A 48 -4.59 10.94 -13.44
N LEU A 49 -4.49 9.74 -14.03
CA LEU A 49 -5.57 9.17 -14.84
C LEU A 49 -6.84 8.93 -14.01
N LEU A 50 -6.69 8.40 -12.81
CA LEU A 50 -7.79 8.17 -11.89
C LEU A 50 -8.53 9.48 -11.54
N GLN A 51 -7.80 10.54 -11.16
CA GLN A 51 -8.41 11.81 -10.77
C GLN A 51 -9.10 12.51 -11.94
N LYS A 52 -8.66 12.26 -13.18
CA LYS A 52 -9.38 12.72 -14.40
C LYS A 52 -10.71 11.97 -14.59
N ALA A 53 -10.70 10.66 -14.36
CA ALA A 53 -11.90 9.83 -14.51
C ALA A 53 -12.88 9.99 -13.34
N ARG A 54 -12.36 10.25 -12.12
CA ARG A 54 -13.13 10.31 -10.87
C ARG A 54 -12.87 11.60 -10.10
N PRO A 55 -13.73 12.61 -10.26
CA PRO A 55 -13.57 13.91 -9.59
C PRO A 55 -13.66 13.87 -8.06
N LYS A 56 -14.15 12.76 -7.47
CA LYS A 56 -14.26 12.56 -6.01
C LYS A 56 -13.13 11.73 -5.41
N ALA A 57 -12.25 11.17 -6.22
CA ALA A 57 -11.17 10.33 -5.73
C ALA A 57 -10.06 11.16 -5.06
N HIS A 58 -9.78 10.86 -3.80
CA HIS A 58 -8.67 11.39 -3.04
C HIS A 58 -7.53 10.38 -3.00
N VAL A 59 -6.31 10.88 -3.11
CA VAL A 59 -5.08 10.08 -3.07
C VAL A 59 -4.28 10.51 -1.84
N VAL A 60 -3.93 9.56 -0.98
CA VAL A 60 -3.12 9.79 0.21
C VAL A 60 -1.80 9.03 0.08
N ILE A 61 -0.71 9.77 0.12
CA ILE A 61 0.64 9.27 -0.11
C ILE A 61 1.44 9.40 1.18
N ALA A 62 1.73 8.26 1.82
CA ALA A 62 2.54 8.20 3.03
C ALA A 62 3.98 7.78 2.71
N GLY A 63 4.94 8.44 3.36
CA GLY A 63 6.36 8.20 3.22
C GLY A 63 7.17 9.44 2.88
N ASP A 64 8.47 9.28 2.84
CA ASP A 64 9.40 10.39 2.69
C ASP A 64 9.70 10.70 1.22
N ASN A 65 9.85 11.99 0.92
CA ASN A 65 10.33 12.45 -0.39
C ASN A 65 11.86 12.26 -0.49
N ARG A 66 12.30 11.02 -0.50
CA ARG A 66 13.71 10.63 -0.61
C ARG A 66 13.85 9.34 -1.42
N VAL A 67 15.07 9.02 -1.79
CA VAL A 67 15.44 7.73 -2.36
C VAL A 67 15.90 6.82 -1.22
N ALA A 68 15.37 5.61 -1.16
CA ALA A 68 15.72 4.61 -0.17
C ALA A 68 16.62 3.49 -0.73
N TYR A 69 16.43 3.10 -1.99
CA TYR A 69 17.09 1.94 -2.61
C TYR A 69 17.66 2.23 -3.99
N GLY A 70 17.08 3.17 -4.72
CA GLY A 70 17.41 3.44 -6.12
C GLY A 70 18.43 4.56 -6.32
N LYS A 71 18.48 5.08 -7.55
CA LYS A 71 19.29 6.24 -7.91
C LYS A 71 18.51 7.53 -7.64
N GLN A 72 19.24 8.59 -7.30
CA GLN A 72 18.67 9.94 -7.23
C GLN A 72 18.06 10.34 -8.57
N ALA A 73 17.06 11.21 -8.52
CA ALA A 73 16.51 11.80 -9.71
C ALA A 73 17.54 12.74 -10.38
N PRO A 74 17.49 12.90 -11.70
CA PRO A 74 18.42 13.77 -12.41
C PRO A 74 18.19 15.26 -12.07
N ASN A 75 19.18 16.09 -12.41
CA ASN A 75 19.10 17.55 -12.35
C ASN A 75 18.80 18.14 -10.95
N GLY A 76 19.19 17.44 -9.88
CA GLY A 76 18.97 17.91 -8.50
C GLY A 76 17.50 17.94 -8.05
N LYS A 77 16.58 17.45 -8.88
CA LYS A 77 15.15 17.30 -8.52
C LYS A 77 14.93 16.05 -7.70
N THR A 78 13.77 15.97 -7.04
CA THR A 78 13.27 14.70 -6.49
C THR A 78 12.41 13.96 -7.52
N TRP A 79 12.23 12.66 -7.34
CA TRP A 79 11.30 11.89 -8.17
C TRP A 79 9.87 12.42 -8.08
N LYS A 80 9.47 12.94 -6.91
CA LYS A 80 8.19 13.62 -6.71
C LYS A 80 8.07 14.82 -7.64
N ASP A 81 9.06 15.71 -7.65
CA ASP A 81 9.01 16.93 -8.48
C ASP A 81 8.89 16.60 -9.96
N LEU A 82 9.72 15.66 -10.45
CA LEU A 82 9.70 15.26 -11.87
C LEU A 82 8.35 14.68 -12.30
N PHE A 83 7.76 13.81 -11.47
CA PHE A 83 6.52 13.14 -11.87
C PHE A 83 5.29 13.99 -11.60
N MET A 84 5.29 14.86 -10.63
CA MET A 84 4.23 15.86 -10.43
C MET A 84 4.21 16.94 -11.52
N GLU A 85 5.35 17.29 -12.10
CA GLU A 85 5.41 18.16 -13.28
C GLU A 85 4.83 17.47 -14.53
N LYS A 86 5.16 16.18 -14.72
CA LYS A 86 4.73 15.41 -15.88
C LYS A 86 3.25 15.00 -15.80
N PHE A 87 2.80 14.63 -14.61
CA PHE A 87 1.46 14.15 -14.32
C PHE A 87 0.88 14.94 -13.14
N PRO A 88 0.42 16.17 -13.36
CA PRO A 88 -0.09 17.02 -12.29
C PRO A 88 -1.34 16.40 -11.66
N LEU A 89 -1.36 16.35 -10.33
CA LEU A 89 -2.49 15.92 -9.53
C LEU A 89 -3.21 17.14 -8.95
N ASP A 90 -4.51 16.99 -8.70
CA ASP A 90 -5.30 18.02 -8.05
C ASP A 90 -4.85 18.20 -6.59
N PRO A 91 -4.33 19.37 -6.20
CA PRO A 91 -3.83 19.58 -4.84
C PRO A 91 -4.93 19.49 -3.76
N ALA A 92 -6.20 19.76 -4.09
CA ALA A 92 -7.31 19.62 -3.16
C ALA A 92 -7.62 18.15 -2.81
N ARG A 93 -7.20 17.22 -3.67
CA ARG A 93 -7.50 15.79 -3.54
C ARG A 93 -6.23 14.92 -3.44
N THR A 94 -5.06 15.54 -3.31
CA THR A 94 -3.77 14.84 -3.20
C THR A 94 -3.08 15.23 -1.90
N HIS A 95 -2.86 14.24 -1.05
CA HIS A 95 -2.36 14.45 0.29
C HIS A 95 -1.03 13.74 0.50
N PHE A 96 0.07 14.48 0.46
CA PHE A 96 1.39 13.99 0.87
C PHE A 96 1.51 14.14 2.39
N VAL A 97 1.41 13.04 3.12
CA VAL A 97 1.31 13.06 4.58
C VAL A 97 2.63 12.78 5.30
N GLY A 98 3.71 12.56 4.53
CA GLY A 98 5.01 12.25 5.11
C GLY A 98 5.03 10.90 5.84
N SER A 99 6.00 10.73 6.72
CA SER A 99 6.08 9.57 7.61
C SER A 99 5.09 9.73 8.76
N LEU A 100 4.07 8.88 8.80
CA LEU A 100 3.03 8.90 9.82
C LEU A 100 3.48 8.16 11.09
N PRO A 101 3.05 8.59 12.29
CA PRO A 101 3.05 7.73 13.46
C PRO A 101 2.31 6.41 13.17
N TYR A 102 2.80 5.30 13.71
CA TYR A 102 2.29 3.96 13.33
C TYR A 102 0.77 3.81 13.52
N GLY A 103 0.21 4.36 14.61
CA GLY A 103 -1.24 4.35 14.84
C GLY A 103 -2.05 5.08 13.76
N GLU A 104 -1.56 6.24 13.30
CA GLU A 104 -2.19 6.99 12.21
C GLU A 104 -2.06 6.29 10.86
N TYR A 105 -0.92 5.64 10.63
CA TYR A 105 -0.69 4.81 9.44
C TYR A 105 -1.68 3.62 9.39
N ILE A 106 -1.83 2.86 10.48
CA ILE A 106 -2.80 1.76 10.55
C ILE A 106 -4.23 2.26 10.34
N LYS A 107 -4.59 3.38 10.94
CA LYS A 107 -5.88 4.04 10.75
C LYS A 107 -6.11 4.43 9.28
N LEU A 108 -5.07 4.95 8.60
CA LEU A 108 -5.13 5.27 7.18
C LEU A 108 -5.42 4.02 6.34
N LEU A 109 -4.73 2.90 6.60
CA LEU A 109 -4.98 1.63 5.94
C LEU A 109 -6.40 1.09 6.17
N GLN A 110 -6.98 1.31 7.36
CA GLN A 110 -8.35 0.92 7.68
C GLN A 110 -9.39 1.77 6.96
N CYS A 111 -9.06 3.01 6.59
CA CYS A 111 -9.98 3.94 5.90
C CYS A 111 -9.94 3.83 4.38
N THR A 112 -8.92 3.21 3.80
CA THR A 112 -8.74 3.17 2.35
C THR A 112 -9.73 2.24 1.64
N LYS A 113 -10.16 2.64 0.45
CA LYS A 113 -10.91 1.75 -0.45
C LYS A 113 -9.99 0.83 -1.24
N ALA A 114 -8.80 1.32 -1.61
CA ALA A 114 -7.75 0.54 -2.23
C ALA A 114 -6.37 1.02 -1.75
N HIS A 115 -5.50 0.08 -1.41
CA HIS A 115 -4.11 0.35 -1.10
C HIS A 115 -3.23 -0.13 -2.24
N ILE A 116 -2.46 0.77 -2.83
CA ILE A 116 -1.53 0.46 -3.91
C ILE A 116 -0.20 0.02 -3.33
N TYR A 117 0.22 -1.18 -3.71
CA TYR A 117 1.51 -1.74 -3.37
C TYR A 117 2.31 -2.08 -4.62
N LEU A 118 3.30 -1.27 -4.94
CA LEU A 118 4.15 -1.49 -6.11
C LEU A 118 5.57 -1.82 -5.69
N THR A 119 6.13 -2.81 -6.35
CA THR A 119 7.54 -3.15 -6.22
C THR A 119 8.02 -3.84 -7.50
N ARG A 120 9.26 -3.59 -7.89
CA ARG A 120 9.99 -4.50 -8.79
C ARG A 120 10.30 -5.78 -8.01
N PRO A 121 10.71 -6.88 -8.66
CA PRO A 121 11.15 -8.07 -7.93
C PRO A 121 12.20 -7.71 -6.89
N PHE A 122 11.80 -7.75 -5.63
CA PHE A 122 12.57 -7.34 -4.45
C PHE A 122 11.88 -7.84 -3.19
N VAL A 123 12.54 -7.75 -2.03
CA VAL A 123 11.96 -8.12 -0.75
C VAL A 123 10.63 -7.42 -0.51
N LEU A 124 9.63 -8.19 -0.11
CA LEU A 124 8.30 -7.67 0.24
C LEU A 124 8.40 -6.67 1.39
N SER A 125 7.64 -5.60 1.26
CA SER A 125 7.51 -4.61 2.34
C SER A 125 6.44 -5.06 3.33
N TRP A 126 6.63 -4.74 4.59
CA TRP A 126 5.63 -4.93 5.65
C TRP A 126 4.29 -4.27 5.33
N SER A 127 4.32 -3.13 4.60
CA SER A 127 3.12 -2.36 4.26
C SER A 127 2.05 -3.19 3.54
N MET A 128 2.44 -4.16 2.71
CA MET A 128 1.48 -5.04 2.04
C MET A 128 0.74 -5.93 3.04
N LEU A 129 1.49 -6.61 3.93
CA LEU A 129 0.89 -7.48 4.95
C LEU A 129 0.08 -6.67 5.97
N GLU A 130 0.54 -5.47 6.33
CA GLU A 130 -0.18 -4.56 7.22
C GLU A 130 -1.51 -4.10 6.58
N ALA A 131 -1.50 -3.72 5.29
CA ALA A 131 -2.70 -3.36 4.55
C ALA A 131 -3.70 -4.54 4.50
N MET A 132 -3.24 -5.74 4.15
CA MET A 132 -4.06 -6.95 4.16
C MET A 132 -4.61 -7.24 5.57
N SER A 133 -3.78 -7.11 6.61
CA SER A 133 -4.18 -7.28 8.02
C SER A 133 -5.25 -6.29 8.45
N CYS A 134 -5.20 -5.06 7.95
CA CYS A 134 -6.21 -4.02 8.19
C CYS A 134 -7.51 -4.24 7.42
N GLY A 135 -7.57 -5.22 6.51
CA GLY A 135 -8.72 -5.45 5.63
C GLY A 135 -8.81 -4.43 4.48
N ALA A 136 -7.71 -3.76 4.15
CA ALA A 136 -7.64 -2.96 2.93
C ALA A 136 -7.64 -3.85 1.69
N LEU A 137 -8.27 -3.40 0.61
CA LEU A 137 -8.10 -4.05 -0.70
C LEU A 137 -6.74 -3.66 -1.25
N VAL A 138 -5.84 -4.63 -1.36
CA VAL A 138 -4.51 -4.40 -1.92
C VAL A 138 -4.56 -4.58 -3.43
N VAL A 139 -4.09 -3.56 -4.17
CA VAL A 139 -3.82 -3.61 -5.60
C VAL A 139 -2.30 -3.59 -5.76
N ALA A 140 -1.71 -4.70 -6.14
CA ALA A 140 -0.26 -4.91 -6.12
C ALA A 140 0.32 -5.16 -7.52
N SER A 141 1.61 -4.86 -7.67
CA SER A 141 2.34 -5.24 -8.89
C SER A 141 2.42 -6.77 -9.02
N ASN A 142 2.16 -7.28 -10.22
CA ASN A 142 2.26 -8.70 -10.55
C ASN A 142 3.73 -9.10 -10.68
N THR A 143 4.38 -9.41 -9.55
CA THR A 143 5.77 -9.85 -9.47
C THR A 143 5.88 -11.12 -8.62
N GLU A 144 6.86 -11.96 -8.89
CA GLU A 144 7.04 -13.25 -8.20
C GLU A 144 6.96 -13.13 -6.65
N PRO A 145 7.66 -12.21 -5.98
CA PRO A 145 7.55 -12.09 -4.52
C PRO A 145 6.13 -11.75 -4.05
N VAL A 146 5.37 -10.98 -4.82
CA VAL A 146 3.97 -10.64 -4.49
C VAL A 146 3.07 -11.85 -4.65
N GLN A 147 3.31 -12.68 -5.68
CA GLN A 147 2.55 -13.91 -5.95
C GLN A 147 2.70 -14.98 -4.85
N GLU A 148 3.78 -14.93 -4.05
CA GLU A 148 3.91 -15.81 -2.87
C GLU A 148 2.82 -15.55 -1.81
N VAL A 149 2.25 -14.35 -1.79
CA VAL A 149 1.27 -13.91 -0.78
C VAL A 149 -0.10 -13.66 -1.38
N ILE A 150 -0.14 -12.97 -2.54
CA ILE A 150 -1.38 -12.56 -3.20
C ILE A 150 -1.69 -13.51 -4.36
N THR A 151 -2.91 -14.00 -4.36
CA THR A 151 -3.53 -14.66 -5.53
C THR A 151 -4.56 -13.69 -6.10
N ASP A 152 -4.39 -13.33 -7.37
CA ASP A 152 -5.22 -12.34 -8.06
C ASP A 152 -6.72 -12.70 -7.99
N GLY A 153 -7.55 -11.71 -7.67
CA GLY A 153 -8.99 -11.87 -7.53
C GLY A 153 -9.46 -12.66 -6.30
N ILE A 154 -8.54 -13.23 -5.49
CA ILE A 154 -8.86 -14.02 -4.30
C ILE A 154 -8.60 -13.26 -3.02
N ASN A 155 -7.38 -12.78 -2.81
CA ASN A 155 -6.96 -12.07 -1.59
C ASN A 155 -6.21 -10.76 -1.88
N GLY A 156 -6.31 -10.27 -3.10
CA GLY A 156 -5.81 -9.02 -3.62
C GLY A 156 -6.06 -8.92 -5.11
N LEU A 157 -5.72 -7.79 -5.71
CA LEU A 157 -5.76 -7.58 -7.15
C LEU A 157 -4.33 -7.36 -7.65
N MET A 158 -4.00 -7.94 -8.80
CA MET A 158 -2.69 -7.74 -9.41
C MET A 158 -2.78 -6.88 -10.66
N VAL A 159 -1.80 -6.02 -10.85
CA VAL A 159 -1.67 -5.13 -12.01
C VAL A 159 -0.25 -5.22 -12.56
N ASP A 160 -0.10 -4.99 -13.86
CA ASP A 160 1.22 -4.83 -14.46
C ASP A 160 1.87 -3.55 -13.94
N PHE A 161 3.09 -3.70 -13.38
CA PHE A 161 3.87 -2.60 -12.83
C PHE A 161 4.10 -1.46 -13.84
N PHE A 162 4.21 -1.78 -15.13
CA PHE A 162 4.52 -0.85 -16.21
C PHE A 162 3.29 -0.32 -16.96
N LYS A 163 2.08 -0.61 -16.48
CA LYS A 163 0.81 -0.19 -17.10
C LYS A 163 -0.03 0.66 -16.13
N PRO A 164 0.32 1.94 -15.94
CA PRO A 164 -0.44 2.85 -15.08
C PRO A 164 -1.91 3.03 -15.48
N ASP A 165 -2.21 2.91 -16.79
CA ASP A 165 -3.57 2.92 -17.33
C ASP A 165 -4.42 1.76 -16.80
N GLN A 166 -3.89 0.54 -16.80
CA GLN A 166 -4.57 -0.63 -16.21
C GLN A 166 -4.74 -0.48 -14.70
N MET A 167 -3.76 0.11 -14.03
CA MET A 167 -3.83 0.40 -12.60
C MET A 167 -4.96 1.41 -12.33
N ALA A 168 -5.04 2.49 -13.09
CA ALA A 168 -6.10 3.49 -12.98
C ALA A 168 -7.48 2.89 -13.24
N ALA A 169 -7.63 2.06 -14.27
CA ALA A 169 -8.88 1.36 -14.60
C ALA A 169 -9.29 0.38 -13.48
N THR A 170 -8.33 -0.33 -12.87
CA THR A 170 -8.60 -1.21 -11.74
C THR A 170 -9.09 -0.42 -10.53
N LEU A 171 -8.44 0.71 -10.21
CA LEU A 171 -8.86 1.61 -9.13
C LEU A 171 -10.24 2.20 -9.38
N ASP A 172 -10.51 2.64 -10.60
CA ASP A 172 -11.84 3.17 -10.99
C ASP A 172 -12.94 2.14 -10.73
N ARG A 173 -12.75 0.90 -11.18
CA ARG A 173 -13.69 -0.21 -10.94
C ARG A 173 -13.90 -0.48 -9.43
N VAL A 174 -12.81 -0.47 -8.64
CA VAL A 174 -12.89 -0.66 -7.18
C VAL A 174 -13.69 0.45 -6.51
N LEU A 175 -13.44 1.70 -6.89
CA LEU A 175 -14.15 2.85 -6.33
C LEU A 175 -15.61 2.93 -6.77
N ALA A 176 -15.92 2.47 -8.00
CA ALA A 176 -17.29 2.42 -8.51
C ALA A 176 -18.16 1.41 -7.74
N GLN A 177 -17.59 0.26 -7.38
CA GLN A 177 -18.35 -0.84 -6.79
C GLN A 177 -17.59 -1.50 -5.60
N PRO A 178 -17.29 -0.75 -4.55
CA PRO A 178 -16.39 -1.20 -3.48
C PRO A 178 -16.89 -2.45 -2.73
N LYS A 179 -18.19 -2.66 -2.65
CA LYS A 179 -18.80 -3.84 -1.98
C LYS A 179 -18.52 -5.15 -2.73
N GLN A 180 -18.33 -5.12 -4.03
CA GLN A 180 -18.00 -6.32 -4.81
C GLN A 180 -16.66 -6.92 -4.42
N PHE A 181 -15.78 -6.16 -3.78
CA PHE A 181 -14.46 -6.58 -3.35
C PHE A 181 -14.35 -6.92 -1.86
N ASP A 182 -15.47 -6.92 -1.12
CA ASP A 182 -15.44 -7.19 0.33
C ASP A 182 -14.94 -8.62 0.61
N HIS A 183 -15.33 -9.60 -0.19
CA HIS A 183 -14.85 -10.97 -0.07
C HIS A 183 -13.32 -11.09 -0.25
N ILE A 184 -12.72 -10.27 -1.13
CA ILE A 184 -11.26 -10.24 -1.33
C ILE A 184 -10.56 -9.66 -0.09
N ARG A 185 -11.11 -8.60 0.51
CA ARG A 185 -10.61 -7.99 1.76
C ARG A 185 -10.64 -8.98 2.92
N GLU A 186 -11.73 -9.73 3.05
CA GLU A 186 -11.87 -10.77 4.08
C GLU A 186 -10.84 -11.89 3.89
N LYS A 187 -10.66 -12.36 2.65
CA LYS A 187 -9.65 -13.37 2.31
C LYS A 187 -8.22 -12.86 2.51
N ALA A 188 -7.95 -11.58 2.16
CA ALA A 188 -6.64 -10.96 2.41
C ALA A 188 -6.29 -11.02 3.90
N ARG A 189 -7.21 -10.56 4.76
CA ARG A 189 -7.00 -10.61 6.21
C ARG A 189 -6.86 -12.04 6.72
N ALA A 190 -7.71 -12.96 6.28
CA ALA A 190 -7.64 -14.37 6.68
C ALA A 190 -6.28 -14.98 6.29
N THR A 191 -5.74 -14.66 5.12
CA THR A 191 -4.41 -15.10 4.67
C THR A 191 -3.30 -14.65 5.64
N VAL A 192 -3.32 -13.37 6.03
CA VAL A 192 -2.29 -12.83 6.94
C VAL A 192 -2.41 -13.46 8.33
N VAL A 193 -3.62 -13.58 8.87
CA VAL A 193 -3.85 -14.20 10.18
C VAL A 193 -3.40 -15.67 10.17
N ALA A 194 -3.67 -16.42 9.10
CA ALA A 194 -3.31 -17.82 9.02
C ALA A 194 -1.80 -18.08 8.83
N LYS A 195 -1.11 -17.22 8.06
CA LYS A 195 0.27 -17.49 7.62
C LYS A 195 1.33 -16.64 8.32
N TYR A 196 0.96 -15.44 8.80
CA TYR A 196 1.89 -14.41 9.27
C TYR A 196 1.59 -13.91 10.69
N ASP A 197 0.73 -14.62 11.43
CA ASP A 197 0.51 -14.33 12.85
C ASP A 197 1.82 -14.43 13.62
N LEU A 198 2.15 -13.40 14.41
CA LEU A 198 3.42 -13.29 15.10
C LEU A 198 3.67 -14.46 16.08
N ALA A 199 2.64 -14.85 16.84
CA ALA A 199 2.79 -15.91 17.84
C ALA A 199 3.05 -17.27 17.17
N ALA A 200 2.31 -17.56 16.08
CA ALA A 200 2.51 -18.78 15.30
C ALA A 200 3.88 -18.81 14.62
N CYS A 201 4.28 -17.74 13.96
CA CYS A 201 5.57 -17.61 13.29
C CYS A 201 6.75 -17.69 14.28
N LEU A 202 6.63 -17.05 15.45
CA LEU A 202 7.66 -17.10 16.49
C LEU A 202 7.83 -18.51 17.04
N LYS A 203 6.74 -19.22 17.33
CA LYS A 203 6.77 -20.61 17.78
C LYS A 203 7.51 -21.51 16.77
N HIS A 204 7.23 -21.39 15.48
CA HIS A 204 7.91 -22.17 14.43
C HIS A 204 9.41 -21.83 14.36
N LYS A 205 9.78 -20.55 14.41
CA LYS A 205 11.18 -20.13 14.39
C LYS A 205 11.96 -20.63 15.59
N LEU A 206 11.38 -20.55 16.79
CA LEU A 206 12.02 -21.06 18.00
C LEU A 206 12.22 -22.57 17.95
N ALA A 207 11.22 -23.33 17.49
CA ALA A 207 11.34 -24.78 17.33
C ALA A 207 12.44 -25.14 16.32
N TRP A 208 12.51 -24.44 15.19
CA TRP A 208 13.56 -24.64 14.19
C TRP A 208 14.97 -24.35 14.74
N LEU A 209 15.15 -23.22 15.44
CA LEU A 209 16.44 -22.87 16.07
C LEU A 209 16.86 -23.88 17.12
N SER A 210 15.94 -24.34 17.97
CA SER A 210 16.22 -25.37 18.99
C SER A 210 16.65 -26.70 18.35
N GLY A 211 16.03 -27.07 17.22
CA GLY A 211 16.43 -28.24 16.44
C GLY A 211 17.87 -28.16 15.94
N LEU A 212 18.28 -27.00 15.40
CA LEU A 212 19.66 -26.79 14.95
C LEU A 212 20.68 -26.85 16.07
N MET A 213 20.35 -26.32 17.25
CA MET A 213 21.25 -26.35 18.42
C MET A 213 21.46 -27.80 18.89
N ASN A 214 20.40 -28.62 18.95
CA ASN A 214 20.47 -30.02 19.36
C ASN A 214 21.26 -30.91 18.37
N THR A 215 21.25 -30.56 17.07
CA THR A 215 22.02 -31.28 16.04
C THR A 215 23.53 -31.02 16.18
N ARG A 216 23.94 -29.80 16.61
CA ARG A 216 25.36 -29.46 16.84
C ARG A 216 25.96 -30.09 18.09
N GLN A 217 25.15 -30.50 19.07
CA GLN A 217 25.62 -31.18 20.28
C GLN A 217 25.80 -32.69 20.09
N ARG A 218 25.36 -33.25 18.97
CA ARG A 218 25.46 -34.69 18.66
C ARG A 218 26.61 -35.05 17.70
N ASN A 219 27.32 -34.05 17.19
CA ASN A 219 28.55 -34.18 16.41
C ASN A 219 29.75 -33.62 17.17
#